data_f84021a8a59bd1108889c6adf40e4f15
#
_entry.id   f84021a8a59bd1108889c6adf40e4f15
#
_cell.length_a   1.000
_cell.length_b   1.000
_cell.length_c   1.000
_cell.angle_alpha   90.00
_cell.angle_beta   90.00
_cell.angle_gamma   90.00
#
_symmetry.space_group_name_H-M   'P 1'
#
loop_
_entity.id
_entity.type
_entity.pdbx_description
1 polymer ?
#
loop_
_entity_poly.entity_id
_entity_poly.type
_entity_poly.pdbx_seq_one_letter_code
_entity_poly.pdbx_strand_id
1 'polypeptide(L)' 'MNKQEFQEKYGLELKLERIRHKMTQEELAEKVDCSAVHIGYIERGLKCPTVFQFLKIARTLNIDIQEFFNDFN' A
#
# COMPACT_ATOMS: atom_id res chain seq x y z
N MET A 1 -10.56 -10.66 -8.53
CA MET A 1 -10.30 -10.18 -7.14
C MET A 1 -11.30 -9.09 -6.80
N ASN A 2 -11.97 -9.20 -5.68
CA ASN A 2 -12.91 -8.17 -5.24
C ASN A 2 -12.17 -7.10 -4.41
N LYS A 3 -12.90 -6.05 -4.02
CA LYS A 3 -12.31 -4.92 -3.30
C LYS A 3 -11.67 -5.34 -1.98
N GLN A 4 -12.36 -6.20 -1.22
CA GLN A 4 -11.86 -6.67 0.08
C GLN A 4 -10.56 -7.46 -0.10
N GLU A 5 -10.52 -8.35 -1.06
CA GLU A 5 -9.32 -9.13 -1.36
C GLU A 5 -8.17 -8.23 -1.80
N PHE A 6 -8.46 -7.20 -2.61
CA PHE A 6 -7.46 -6.23 -3.02
C PHE A 6 -6.88 -5.48 -1.83
N GLN A 7 -7.75 -4.98 -0.95
CA GLN A 7 -7.31 -4.23 0.23
C GLN A 7 -6.41 -5.08 1.13
N GLU A 8 -6.77 -6.34 1.33
CA GLU A 8 -5.99 -7.24 2.18
C GLU A 8 -4.64 -7.55 1.55
N LYS A 9 -4.63 -7.89 0.27
CA LYS A 9 -3.41 -8.25 -0.44
C LYS A 9 -2.45 -7.05 -0.54
N TYR A 10 -2.98 -5.92 -0.97
CA TYR A 10 -2.15 -4.72 -1.14
C TYR A 10 -1.64 -4.21 0.21
N GLY A 11 -2.49 -4.23 1.22
CA GLY A 11 -2.11 -3.80 2.56
C GLY A 11 -0.97 -4.64 3.14
N LEU A 12 -1.04 -5.95 2.98
CA LEU A 12 0.02 -6.84 3.43
C LEU A 12 1.32 -6.59 2.66
N GLU A 13 1.22 -6.46 1.35
CA GLU A 13 2.39 -6.19 0.50
C GLU A 13 3.05 -4.88 0.90
N LEU A 14 2.26 -3.84 1.12
CA LEU A 14 2.75 -2.54 1.57
C LEU A 14 3.50 -2.68 2.88
N LYS A 15 2.89 -3.36 3.86
CA LYS A 15 3.51 -3.52 5.18
C LYS A 15 4.84 -4.26 5.09
N LEU A 16 4.89 -5.36 4.35
CA LEU A 16 6.10 -6.15 4.20
C LEU A 16 7.21 -5.36 3.50
N GLU A 17 6.87 -4.64 2.44
CA GLU A 17 7.85 -3.83 1.72
C GLU A 17 8.31 -2.64 2.55
N ARG A 18 7.40 -2.01 3.30
CA ARG A 18 7.78 -0.92 4.19
C ARG A 18 8.82 -1.40 5.23
N ILE A 19 8.54 -2.54 5.84
CA ILE A 19 9.46 -3.12 6.83
C ILE A 19 10.79 -3.49 6.18
N ARG A 20 10.74 -4.05 4.98
CA ARG A 20 11.94 -4.42 4.23
C ARG A 20 12.81 -3.20 3.93
N HIS A 21 12.19 -2.05 3.67
CA HIS A 21 12.88 -0.78 3.46
C HIS A 21 13.25 -0.07 4.76
N LYS A 22 12.95 -0.70 5.92
CA LYS A 22 13.26 -0.17 7.25
C LYS A 22 12.63 1.19 7.50
N MET A 23 11.41 1.37 7.02
CA MET A 23 10.64 2.60 7.22
C MET A 23 9.58 2.41 8.30
N THR A 24 9.36 3.48 9.08
CA THR A 24 8.19 3.53 9.97
C THR A 24 6.97 3.94 9.14
N GLN A 25 5.78 3.79 9.73
CA GLN A 25 4.55 4.26 9.08
C GLN A 25 4.60 5.77 8.85
N GLU A 26 5.16 6.52 9.81
CA GLU A 26 5.32 7.97 9.70
C GLU A 26 6.24 8.36 8.55
N GLU A 27 7.34 7.66 8.41
CA GLU A 27 8.30 7.94 7.34
C GLU A 27 7.69 7.70 5.96
N LEU A 28 6.97 6.59 5.81
CA LEU A 28 6.29 6.31 4.55
C LEU A 28 5.20 7.34 4.26
N ALA A 29 4.39 7.65 5.28
CA ALA A 29 3.30 8.62 5.16
C ALA A 29 3.79 9.97 4.65
N GLU A 30 4.92 10.43 5.17
CA GLU A 30 5.53 11.67 4.74
C GLU A 30 5.90 11.64 3.26
N LYS A 31 6.47 10.53 2.81
CA LYS A 31 6.90 10.38 1.41
C LYS A 31 5.73 10.28 0.42
N VAL A 32 4.58 9.77 0.87
CA VAL A 32 3.43 9.57 -0.03
C VAL A 32 2.28 10.53 0.27
N ASP A 33 2.56 11.56 1.05
CA ASP A 33 1.66 12.69 1.27
C ASP A 33 0.33 12.28 1.90
N CYS A 34 0.41 11.47 2.96
CA CYS A 34 -0.77 11.12 3.76
C CYS A 34 -0.37 10.96 5.22
N SER A 35 -1.31 10.58 6.08
CA SER A 35 -1.04 10.40 7.50
C SER A 35 -0.58 8.98 7.82
N ALA A 36 0.16 8.83 8.92
CA ALA A 36 0.57 7.52 9.41
C ALA A 36 -0.63 6.65 9.78
N VAL A 37 -1.69 7.27 10.30
CA VAL A 37 -2.93 6.57 10.64
C VAL A 37 -3.54 5.95 9.39
N HIS A 38 -3.55 6.70 8.28
CA HIS A 38 -4.07 6.20 7.00
C HIS A 38 -3.24 5.03 6.48
N ILE A 39 -1.92 5.14 6.56
CA ILE A 39 -1.02 4.02 6.20
C ILE A 39 -1.39 2.77 7.02
N GLY A 40 -1.59 2.93 8.32
CA GLY A 40 -1.99 1.83 9.19
C GLY A 40 -3.30 1.17 8.77
N TYR A 41 -4.30 1.97 8.39
CA TYR A 41 -5.57 1.44 7.90
C TYR A 41 -5.39 0.66 6.60
N ILE A 42 -4.58 1.19 5.68
CA ILE A 42 -4.30 0.49 4.41
C ILE A 42 -3.59 -0.84 4.70
N GLU A 43 -2.60 -0.84 5.57
CA GLU A 43 -1.85 -2.04 5.91
C GLU A 43 -2.72 -3.14 6.50
N ARG A 44 -3.75 -2.76 7.25
CA ARG A 44 -4.67 -3.72 7.86
C ARG A 44 -5.81 -4.14 6.94
N GLY A 45 -5.82 -3.62 5.71
CA GLY A 45 -6.86 -3.94 4.74
C GLY A 45 -8.21 -3.31 5.07
N LEU A 46 -8.22 -2.25 5.87
CA LEU A 46 -9.45 -1.57 6.30
C LEU A 46 -9.84 -0.41 5.40
N LYS A 47 -8.90 0.11 4.62
CA LYS A 47 -9.17 1.19 3.66
C LYS A 47 -8.42 0.94 2.38
N CYS A 48 -9.01 1.41 1.29
CA CYS A 48 -8.40 1.34 -0.03
C CYS A 48 -7.61 2.63 -0.26
N PRO A 49 -6.37 2.57 -0.75
CA PRO A 49 -5.66 3.79 -1.11
C PRO A 49 -6.34 4.45 -2.31
N THR A 50 -6.20 5.77 -2.43
CA THR A 50 -6.58 6.45 -3.67
C THR A 50 -5.64 5.98 -4.78
N VAL A 51 -6.02 6.24 -6.04
CA VAL A 51 -5.15 5.90 -7.18
C VAL A 51 -3.79 6.56 -7.02
N PHE A 52 -3.77 7.84 -6.63
CA PHE A 52 -2.52 8.56 -6.40
C PHE A 52 -1.67 7.88 -5.34
N GLN A 53 -2.28 7.57 -4.20
CA GLN A 53 -1.56 6.90 -3.10
C GLN A 53 -1.04 5.53 -3.51
N PHE A 54 -1.87 4.76 -4.22
CA PHE A 54 -1.50 3.44 -4.71
C PHE A 54 -0.22 3.51 -5.56
N LEU A 55 -0.19 4.43 -6.52
CA LEU A 55 0.96 4.60 -7.40
C LEU A 55 2.18 5.15 -6.65
N LYS A 56 1.97 6.12 -5.77
CA LYS A 56 3.05 6.75 -5.02
C LYS A 56 3.72 5.77 -4.06
N ILE A 57 2.93 4.98 -3.36
CA ILE A 57 3.42 3.94 -2.45
C ILE A 57 4.22 2.89 -3.25
N ALA A 58 3.64 2.43 -4.36
CA ALA A 58 4.29 1.42 -5.19
C ALA A 58 5.65 1.91 -5.69
N ARG A 59 5.72 3.17 -6.12
CA ARG A 59 6.96 3.76 -6.58
C ARG A 59 7.99 3.90 -5.45
N THR A 60 7.53 4.36 -4.29
CA THR A 60 8.41 4.59 -3.15
C THR A 60 9.00 3.28 -2.62
N LEU A 61 8.21 2.23 -2.60
CA LEU A 61 8.61 0.92 -2.06
C LEU A 61 9.01 -0.09 -3.14
N ASN A 62 8.98 0.32 -4.40
CA ASN A 62 9.30 -0.53 -5.54
C ASN A 62 8.41 -1.78 -5.60
N ILE A 63 7.11 -1.60 -5.36
CA ILE A 63 6.13 -2.68 -5.47
C ILE A 63 5.74 -2.83 -6.93
N ASP A 64 5.72 -4.08 -7.42
CA ASP A 64 5.31 -4.38 -8.78
C ASP A 64 3.78 -4.37 -8.90
N ILE A 65 3.24 -3.28 -9.44
CA ILE A 65 1.78 -3.12 -9.57
C ILE A 65 1.19 -4.01 -10.66
N GLN A 66 2.00 -4.50 -11.59
CA GLN A 66 1.54 -5.40 -12.66
C GLN A 66 0.93 -6.67 -12.07
N GLU A 67 1.49 -7.14 -10.98
CA GLU A 67 0.99 -8.31 -10.26
C GLU A 67 -0.47 -8.13 -9.83
N PHE A 68 -0.82 -6.91 -9.37
CA PHE A 68 -2.19 -6.61 -8.96
C PHE A 68 -3.12 -6.51 -10.16
N PHE A 69 -2.65 -5.96 -11.27
CA PHE A 69 -3.42 -5.91 -12.51
C PHE A 69 -3.79 -7.29 -12.99
N ASN A 70 -2.86 -8.22 -12.94
CA ASN A 70 -3.07 -9.59 -13.42
C ASN A 70 -4.15 -10.32 -12.63
N ASP A 71 -4.36 -9.93 -11.38
CA ASP A 71 -5.35 -10.54 -10.50
C ASP A 71 -6.75 -9.95 -10.64
N PHE A 72 -6.88 -8.86 -11.40
CA PHE A 72 -8.18 -8.25 -11.64
C PHE A 72 -8.89 -8.95 -12.79
N ASN A 73 -10.11 -9.41 -12.52
CA ASN A 73 -10.97 -10.02 -13.53
C ASN A 73 -12.39 -9.54 -13.36
#